data_0cd98399f9098e377f25ca0ff11ca9a1
#
_entry.id   0cd98399f9098e377f25ca0ff11ca9a1
#
_cell.length_a   1.000
_cell.length_b   1.000
_cell.length_c   1.000
_cell.angle_alpha   90.00
_cell.angle_beta   90.00
_cell.angle_gamma   90.00
#
_symmetry.space_group_name_H-M   'P 1'
#
loop_
_entity.id
_entity.type
_entity.pdbx_description
1 polymer ?
#
loop_
_entity_poly.entity_id
_entity_poly.type
_entity_poly.pdbx_seq_one_letter_code
_entity_poly.pdbx_strand_id
1 'polypeptide(L)'
;MKPKVICHVAASVDGHLQVERWSAPYEEDARGEIMGVYPEIAKTFGTDAWTFGRNTVREIFPVQFSQECEGEANLPKREGHAEDRKGNTSLAPVMQPSVYAAERHSDRMFISFDPASDIAYAVSQLRSDDILVVLPMQTATAPYLSFLQGKGISYMVVEDFEDTKSILEAIHEHFGIQAISLQGGGKLNGGMLNSRVIDELSLVIYPGLDCQKDSVAIFDDADCQAVAKTRLELINAEPKAHGAVWLRYKVHVK
;
A
#
# COMPACT_ATOMS: atom_id res chain seq x y z
N MET A 1 14.44 0.65 15.13
CA MET A 1 13.03 0.59 15.64
C MET A 1 12.12 0.72 14.44
N LYS A 2 11.06 -0.09 14.29
CA LYS A 2 10.10 0.09 13.20
C LYS A 2 9.07 1.18 13.52
N PRO A 3 8.49 1.84 12.52
CA PRO A 3 7.31 2.70 12.70
C PRO A 3 6.13 1.90 13.22
N LYS A 4 5.21 2.60 13.89
CA LYS A 4 3.90 2.03 14.24
C LYS A 4 3.09 1.82 12.97
N VAL A 5 2.52 0.63 12.78
CA VAL A 5 1.68 0.29 11.62
C VAL A 5 0.22 0.13 12.05
N ILE A 6 -0.64 0.97 11.50
CA ILE A 6 -2.09 0.92 11.70
C ILE A 6 -2.72 0.46 10.39
N CYS A 7 -3.23 -0.77 10.36
CA CYS A 7 -4.02 -1.27 9.23
C CYS A 7 -5.41 -0.64 9.30
N HIS A 8 -5.67 0.35 8.43
CA HIS A 8 -6.93 1.09 8.38
C HIS A 8 -7.64 0.84 7.07
N VAL A 9 -8.77 0.16 7.11
CA VAL A 9 -9.53 -0.25 5.93
C VAL A 9 -11.04 -0.05 6.13
N ALA A 10 -11.74 0.22 5.03
CA ALA A 10 -13.19 0.08 4.95
C ALA A 10 -13.50 -1.29 4.33
N ALA A 11 -14.51 -1.98 4.85
CA ALA A 11 -14.94 -3.28 4.35
C ALA A 11 -16.46 -3.43 4.44
N SER A 12 -17.03 -4.27 3.58
CA SER A 12 -18.41 -4.73 3.72
C SER A 12 -18.61 -5.55 5.00
N VAL A 13 -19.85 -5.81 5.40
CA VAL A 13 -20.16 -6.64 6.58
C VAL A 13 -19.58 -8.05 6.46
N ASP A 14 -19.46 -8.57 5.24
CA ASP A 14 -18.87 -9.88 4.94
C ASP A 14 -17.36 -9.83 4.66
N GLY A 15 -16.69 -8.69 4.97
CA GLY A 15 -15.24 -8.59 5.05
C GLY A 15 -14.49 -8.37 3.73
N HIS A 16 -15.12 -7.78 2.73
CA HIS A 16 -14.53 -7.55 1.41
C HIS A 16 -14.21 -6.06 1.17
N LEU A 17 -13.20 -5.79 0.32
CA LEU A 17 -12.64 -4.45 0.10
C LEU A 17 -13.16 -3.74 -1.16
N GLN A 18 -13.85 -4.44 -2.07
CA GLN A 18 -14.26 -3.90 -3.38
C GLN A 18 -15.53 -3.06 -3.27
N VAL A 19 -15.34 -1.79 -2.97
CA VAL A 19 -16.42 -0.81 -2.67
C VAL A 19 -17.51 -0.77 -3.74
N GLU A 20 -17.14 -0.87 -5.02
CA GLU A 20 -18.05 -0.81 -6.16
C GLU A 20 -19.03 -1.99 -6.24
N ARG A 21 -18.73 -3.08 -5.54
CA ARG A 21 -19.55 -4.30 -5.50
C ARG A 21 -20.51 -4.35 -4.32
N TRP A 22 -20.33 -3.48 -3.34
CA TRP A 22 -21.14 -3.53 -2.12
C TRP A 22 -22.60 -3.14 -2.41
N SER A 23 -23.52 -3.86 -1.80
CA SER A 23 -24.93 -3.51 -1.83
C SER A 23 -25.17 -2.09 -1.28
N ALA A 24 -26.26 -1.46 -1.69
CA ALA A 24 -26.65 -0.17 -1.15
C ALA A 24 -26.88 -0.24 0.37
N PRO A 25 -26.63 0.84 1.12
CA PRO A 25 -27.01 0.93 2.51
C PRO A 25 -28.53 1.08 2.63
N TYR A 26 -29.09 0.95 3.84
CA TYR A 26 -30.52 1.11 4.07
C TYR A 26 -31.03 2.49 3.62
N GLU A 27 -30.27 3.54 3.88
CA GLU A 27 -30.49 4.88 3.36
C GLU A 27 -29.68 5.04 2.06
N GLU A 28 -30.28 4.80 0.91
CA GLU A 28 -29.59 4.66 -0.39
C GLU A 28 -28.68 5.83 -0.74
N ASP A 29 -29.05 7.06 -0.38
CA ASP A 29 -28.28 8.28 -0.66
C ASP A 29 -27.09 8.49 0.30
N ALA A 30 -27.00 7.72 1.38
CA ALA A 30 -25.98 7.90 2.43
C ALA A 30 -24.59 7.33 2.08
N ARG A 31 -24.43 6.64 0.94
CA ARG A 31 -23.15 6.00 0.57
C ARG A 31 -21.96 6.95 0.66
N GLY A 32 -22.09 8.17 0.15
CA GLY A 32 -21.05 9.19 0.17
C GLY A 32 -20.64 9.61 1.59
N GLU A 33 -21.62 9.78 2.47
CA GLU A 33 -21.39 10.16 3.87
C GLU A 33 -20.73 9.02 4.65
N ILE A 34 -21.19 7.78 4.46
CA ILE A 34 -20.58 6.59 5.06
C ILE A 34 -19.12 6.45 4.63
N MET A 35 -18.83 6.61 3.34
CA MET A 35 -17.46 6.54 2.84
C MET A 35 -16.59 7.71 3.31
N GLY A 36 -17.19 8.87 3.63
CA GLY A 36 -16.51 10.02 4.25
C GLY A 36 -15.98 9.73 5.65
N VAL A 37 -16.59 8.81 6.40
CA VAL A 37 -16.13 8.39 7.73
C VAL A 37 -14.72 7.82 7.71
N TYR A 38 -14.36 7.07 6.66
CA TYR A 38 -13.05 6.44 6.52
C TYR A 38 -11.88 7.42 6.54
N PRO A 39 -11.79 8.45 5.66
CA PRO A 39 -10.70 9.41 5.68
C PRO A 39 -10.70 10.31 6.92
N GLU A 40 -11.85 10.56 7.53
CA GLU A 40 -11.91 11.32 8.79
C GLU A 40 -11.26 10.56 9.95
N ILE A 41 -11.54 9.28 10.08
CA ILE A 41 -10.88 8.42 11.06
C ILE A 41 -9.37 8.33 10.78
N ALA A 42 -8.96 8.17 9.51
CA ALA A 42 -7.55 8.11 9.14
C ALA A 42 -6.75 9.32 9.66
N LYS A 43 -7.31 10.52 9.61
CA LYS A 43 -6.69 11.75 10.12
C LYS A 43 -6.42 11.70 11.63
N THR A 44 -7.25 10.99 12.40
CA THR A 44 -7.11 10.92 13.86
C THR A 44 -5.88 10.14 14.32
N PHE A 45 -5.27 9.35 13.45
CA PHE A 45 -4.08 8.55 13.80
C PHE A 45 -2.77 9.36 13.81
N GLY A 46 -2.75 10.54 13.17
CA GLY A 46 -1.55 11.36 13.10
C GLY A 46 -0.36 10.65 12.45
N THR A 47 -0.60 9.84 11.41
CA THR A 47 0.45 9.09 10.73
C THR A 47 1.25 9.96 9.79
N ASP A 48 2.58 9.75 9.76
CA ASP A 48 3.53 10.48 8.91
C ASP A 48 3.56 9.91 7.49
N ALA A 49 3.04 8.69 7.32
CA ALA A 49 2.99 8.05 6.02
C ALA A 49 1.73 7.18 5.87
N TRP A 50 1.43 6.86 4.62
CA TRP A 50 0.40 5.92 4.25
C TRP A 50 0.82 5.08 3.05
N THR A 51 0.24 3.89 2.92
CA THR A 51 0.63 2.95 1.87
C THR A 51 -0.56 2.17 1.32
N PHE A 52 -0.48 1.86 0.03
CA PHE A 52 -1.33 0.90 -0.67
C PHE A 52 -0.48 -0.16 -1.37
N GLY A 53 -1.04 -1.31 -1.60
CA GLY A 53 -0.49 -2.30 -2.51
C GLY A 53 -0.53 -1.79 -3.97
N ARG A 54 0.42 -2.27 -4.79
CA ARG A 54 0.60 -1.85 -6.18
C ARG A 54 -0.70 -1.90 -7.00
N ASN A 55 -1.47 -2.98 -6.90
CA ASN A 55 -2.73 -3.11 -7.64
C ASN A 55 -3.75 -2.06 -7.20
N THR A 56 -3.90 -1.86 -5.89
CA THR A 56 -4.80 -0.84 -5.34
C THR A 56 -4.41 0.56 -5.79
N VAL A 57 -3.11 0.86 -5.85
CA VAL A 57 -2.62 2.16 -6.36
C VAL A 57 -3.05 2.37 -7.80
N ARG A 58 -2.91 1.35 -8.66
CA ARG A 58 -3.31 1.42 -10.09
C ARG A 58 -4.82 1.53 -10.29
N GLU A 59 -5.61 0.93 -9.41
CA GLU A 59 -7.07 0.99 -9.46
C GLU A 59 -7.61 2.34 -9.00
N ILE A 60 -7.05 2.88 -7.92
CA ILE A 60 -7.53 4.11 -7.28
C ILE A 60 -6.97 5.37 -7.96
N PHE A 61 -5.75 5.29 -8.49
CA PHE A 61 -5.03 6.41 -9.09
C PHE A 61 -4.58 6.13 -10.53
N PRO A 62 -5.50 5.76 -11.46
CA PRO A 62 -5.12 5.37 -12.81
C PRO A 62 -4.40 6.47 -13.59
N VAL A 63 -4.69 7.75 -13.30
CA VAL A 63 -4.09 8.90 -13.98
C VAL A 63 -2.60 9.06 -13.67
N GLN A 64 -2.17 8.68 -12.48
CA GLN A 64 -0.77 8.77 -12.07
C GLN A 64 0.11 7.65 -12.66
N PHE A 65 -0.51 6.56 -13.10
CA PHE A 65 0.17 5.37 -13.61
C PHE A 65 -0.30 5.01 -15.02
N SER A 66 -0.78 5.98 -15.79
CA SER A 66 -1.33 5.73 -17.13
C SER A 66 -0.24 5.42 -18.15
N GLN A 67 -0.62 4.63 -19.16
CA GLN A 67 0.23 4.32 -20.33
C GLN A 67 0.67 5.56 -21.12
N GLU A 68 0.03 6.71 -20.92
CA GLU A 68 0.42 7.98 -21.55
C GLU A 68 1.83 8.44 -21.11
N CYS A 69 2.29 8.02 -19.92
CA CYS A 69 3.67 8.24 -19.46
C CYS A 69 4.69 7.34 -20.15
N GLU A 70 4.27 6.26 -20.81
CA GLU A 70 5.17 5.35 -21.54
C GLU A 70 5.82 6.01 -22.75
N GLY A 71 5.24 7.08 -23.30
CA GLY A 71 5.78 7.85 -24.42
C GLY A 71 6.89 8.82 -24.05
N GLU A 72 6.94 9.29 -22.81
CA GLU A 72 7.94 10.25 -22.33
C GLU A 72 9.05 9.61 -21.49
N ALA A 73 8.77 8.51 -20.84
CA ALA A 73 9.77 7.73 -20.12
C ALA A 73 10.31 6.65 -21.07
N ASN A 74 11.58 6.73 -21.44
CA ASN A 74 12.33 5.64 -22.07
C ASN A 74 12.49 4.47 -21.06
N LEU A 75 11.38 4.00 -20.48
CA LEU A 75 11.37 2.81 -19.64
C LEU A 75 11.52 1.60 -20.54
N PRO A 76 12.48 0.73 -20.29
CA PRO A 76 12.63 -0.50 -21.04
C PRO A 76 11.39 -1.37 -20.80
N LYS A 77 10.64 -1.65 -21.88
CA LYS A 77 9.50 -2.57 -21.82
C LYS A 77 10.00 -3.94 -21.38
N ARG A 78 9.51 -4.43 -20.25
CA ARG A 78 9.63 -5.84 -19.91
C ARG A 78 8.61 -6.61 -20.72
N GLU A 79 9.03 -7.20 -21.82
CA GLU A 79 8.25 -8.23 -22.52
C GLU A 79 8.24 -9.49 -21.63
N GLY A 80 7.05 -10.00 -21.40
CA GLY A 80 6.83 -11.25 -20.69
C GLY A 80 7.49 -12.42 -21.40
N HIS A 81 7.83 -13.43 -20.66
CA HIS A 81 8.43 -14.71 -21.09
C HIS A 81 8.02 -15.18 -22.49
N ALA A 82 8.94 -15.05 -23.44
CA ALA A 82 9.10 -15.99 -24.56
C ALA A 82 10.39 -15.63 -25.35
N GLU A 83 11.28 -16.56 -25.38
CA GLU A 83 12.35 -16.90 -26.32
C GLU A 83 12.95 -15.82 -27.25
N ASP A 84 14.24 -15.56 -26.97
CA ASP A 84 15.37 -15.37 -27.86
C ASP A 84 15.17 -14.86 -29.30
N ARG A 85 15.79 -13.74 -29.61
CA ARG A 85 16.97 -13.59 -30.49
C ARG A 85 17.19 -12.13 -30.93
N LYS A 86 18.36 -11.64 -30.60
CA LYS A 86 19.07 -10.48 -31.16
C LYS A 86 18.78 -9.10 -30.53
N GLY A 87 19.70 -8.70 -29.65
CA GLY A 87 20.11 -7.31 -29.53
C GLY A 87 19.38 -6.47 -28.49
N ASN A 88 18.64 -7.03 -27.58
CA ASN A 88 18.07 -6.30 -26.46
C ASN A 88 19.03 -6.42 -25.27
N THR A 89 19.69 -5.34 -24.89
CA THR A 89 20.43 -5.23 -23.64
C THR A 89 19.39 -5.39 -22.51
N SER A 90 19.23 -6.61 -22.01
CA SER A 90 18.55 -6.86 -20.74
C SER A 90 19.26 -5.97 -19.72
N LEU A 91 18.55 -4.93 -19.23
CA LEU A 91 19.11 -4.03 -18.23
C LEU A 91 19.35 -4.85 -16.96
N ALA A 92 20.62 -5.04 -16.61
CA ALA A 92 20.98 -5.80 -15.45
C ALA A 92 20.40 -5.15 -14.18
N PRO A 93 19.88 -5.95 -13.22
CA PRO A 93 19.50 -5.46 -11.90
C PRO A 93 20.68 -4.76 -11.22
N VAL A 94 20.37 -3.83 -10.30
CA VAL A 94 21.40 -3.24 -9.45
C VAL A 94 21.95 -4.29 -8.48
N MET A 95 23.23 -4.19 -8.17
CA MET A 95 23.96 -5.22 -7.41
C MET A 95 24.10 -4.90 -5.92
N GLN A 96 23.56 -3.76 -5.48
CA GLN A 96 23.66 -3.33 -4.08
C GLN A 96 22.39 -2.60 -3.63
N PRO A 97 21.97 -2.78 -2.36
CA PRO A 97 20.95 -1.95 -1.74
C PRO A 97 21.35 -0.47 -1.79
N SER A 98 20.37 0.41 -1.96
CA SER A 98 20.62 1.84 -2.02
C SER A 98 19.40 2.63 -1.56
N VAL A 99 19.65 3.83 -1.01
CA VAL A 99 18.63 4.78 -0.61
C VAL A 99 18.90 6.10 -1.29
N TYR A 100 17.86 6.68 -1.87
CA TYR A 100 17.85 8.03 -2.38
C TYR A 100 16.72 8.81 -1.73
N ALA A 101 17.05 9.86 -1.01
CA ALA A 101 16.11 10.79 -0.42
C ALA A 101 16.05 12.06 -1.29
N ALA A 102 14.93 12.27 -1.96
CA ALA A 102 14.65 13.51 -2.68
C ALA A 102 14.37 14.65 -1.69
N GLU A 103 14.38 15.88 -2.18
CA GLU A 103 13.95 17.05 -1.39
C GLU A 103 12.50 16.85 -0.92
N ARG A 104 12.25 17.09 0.37
CA ARG A 104 10.93 16.97 0.98
C ARG A 104 10.11 18.22 0.76
N HIS A 105 8.87 18.07 0.30
CA HIS A 105 7.90 19.11 0.05
C HIS A 105 6.64 18.95 0.91
N SER A 106 6.54 17.82 1.61
CA SER A 106 5.45 17.48 2.53
C SER A 106 5.98 16.89 3.83
N ASP A 107 5.26 17.10 4.92
CA ASP A 107 5.52 16.41 6.19
C ASP A 107 5.12 14.94 6.14
N ARG A 108 4.35 14.53 5.14
CA ARG A 108 3.85 13.16 4.95
C ARG A 108 4.41 12.51 3.70
N MET A 109 4.44 11.17 3.71
CA MET A 109 4.87 10.37 2.56
C MET A 109 3.82 9.33 2.16
N PHE A 110 3.66 9.16 0.86
CA PHE A 110 3.03 7.99 0.27
C PHE A 110 4.11 6.92 0.00
N ILE A 111 3.99 5.76 0.62
CA ILE A 111 4.94 4.65 0.43
C ILE A 111 4.35 3.66 -0.57
N SER A 112 5.05 3.43 -1.68
CA SER A 112 4.68 2.46 -2.71
C SER A 112 5.62 1.27 -2.68
N PHE A 113 5.10 0.07 -2.41
CA PHE A 113 5.82 -1.17 -2.58
C PHE A 113 5.68 -1.64 -4.02
N ASP A 114 6.74 -1.53 -4.83
CA ASP A 114 6.73 -1.90 -6.25
C ASP A 114 7.67 -3.09 -6.53
N PRO A 115 7.18 -4.33 -6.37
CA PRO A 115 7.99 -5.52 -6.56
C PRO A 115 8.46 -5.75 -8.01
N ALA A 116 7.84 -5.09 -8.98
CA ALA A 116 8.19 -5.22 -10.39
C ALA A 116 9.13 -4.11 -10.88
N SER A 117 9.26 -3.00 -10.13
CA SER A 117 10.06 -1.82 -10.51
C SER A 117 9.69 -1.28 -11.90
N ASP A 118 8.38 -1.14 -12.17
CA ASP A 118 7.86 -0.78 -13.49
C ASP A 118 6.73 0.26 -13.46
N ILE A 119 6.43 0.86 -12.31
CA ILE A 119 5.41 1.91 -12.23
C ILE A 119 5.96 3.21 -12.80
N ALA A 120 5.30 3.76 -13.83
CA ALA A 120 5.64 5.03 -14.43
C ALA A 120 4.97 6.19 -13.68
N TYR A 121 5.60 6.65 -12.61
CA TYR A 121 5.09 7.78 -11.82
C TYR A 121 5.10 9.08 -12.65
N ALA A 122 3.91 9.63 -12.91
CA ALA A 122 3.76 10.90 -13.62
C ALA A 122 4.14 12.13 -12.75
N VAL A 123 3.99 11.99 -11.44
CA VAL A 123 4.16 13.05 -10.44
C VAL A 123 5.07 12.60 -9.30
N SER A 124 5.71 13.56 -8.61
CA SER A 124 6.53 13.30 -7.42
C SER A 124 5.73 13.27 -6.12
N GLN A 125 4.48 13.71 -6.17
CA GLN A 125 3.57 13.75 -5.02
C GLN A 125 2.24 13.11 -5.34
N LEU A 126 1.66 12.41 -4.38
CA LEU A 126 0.31 11.85 -4.46
C LEU A 126 -0.55 12.45 -3.35
N ARG A 127 -1.65 13.14 -3.72
CA ARG A 127 -2.49 13.90 -2.78
C ARG A 127 -1.69 14.90 -1.94
N SER A 128 -0.68 15.54 -2.54
CA SER A 128 0.27 16.46 -1.90
C SER A 128 1.27 15.81 -0.92
N ASP A 129 1.31 14.49 -0.80
CA ASP A 129 2.30 13.77 -0.01
C ASP A 129 3.44 13.27 -0.91
N ASP A 130 4.69 13.42 -0.48
CA ASP A 130 5.87 13.01 -1.25
C ASP A 130 5.89 11.48 -1.43
N ILE A 131 6.38 11.01 -2.58
CA ILE A 131 6.41 9.58 -2.89
C ILE A 131 7.74 8.96 -2.46
N LEU A 132 7.66 7.82 -1.75
CA LEU A 132 8.75 6.90 -1.49
C LEU A 132 8.45 5.56 -2.16
N VAL A 133 9.34 5.08 -3.02
CA VAL A 133 9.21 3.78 -3.68
C VAL A 133 10.16 2.77 -3.06
N VAL A 134 9.64 1.62 -2.60
CA VAL A 134 10.42 0.49 -2.11
C VAL A 134 10.52 -0.56 -3.22
N LEU A 135 11.74 -0.95 -3.57
CA LEU A 135 12.08 -1.78 -4.72
C LEU A 135 12.93 -2.96 -4.31
N PRO A 136 12.65 -4.18 -4.83
CA PRO A 136 13.59 -5.28 -4.66
C PRO A 136 14.81 -5.10 -5.57
N MET A 137 15.98 -5.42 -5.07
CA MET A 137 17.25 -5.36 -5.81
C MET A 137 17.20 -6.17 -7.12
N GLN A 138 16.47 -7.28 -7.11
CA GLN A 138 16.34 -8.20 -8.25
C GLN A 138 15.60 -7.59 -9.45
N THR A 139 14.82 -6.55 -9.25
CA THR A 139 14.02 -5.92 -10.31
C THR A 139 14.41 -4.47 -10.57
N ALA A 140 15.04 -3.80 -9.60
CA ALA A 140 15.50 -2.44 -9.76
C ALA A 140 16.62 -2.37 -10.82
N THR A 141 16.54 -1.41 -11.73
CA THR A 141 17.54 -1.18 -12.77
C THR A 141 18.06 0.26 -12.72
N ALA A 142 19.31 0.49 -13.13
CA ALA A 142 19.90 1.83 -13.11
C ALA A 142 19.07 2.87 -13.87
N PRO A 143 18.50 2.58 -15.07
CA PRO A 143 17.61 3.51 -15.76
C PRO A 143 16.33 3.83 -14.99
N TYR A 144 15.72 2.83 -14.32
CA TYR A 144 14.54 3.08 -13.52
C TYR A 144 14.84 3.96 -12.29
N LEU A 145 15.97 3.72 -11.62
CA LEU A 145 16.39 4.58 -10.52
C LEU A 145 16.69 6.01 -10.98
N SER A 146 17.33 6.18 -12.16
CA SER A 146 17.56 7.50 -12.77
C SER A 146 16.26 8.21 -13.12
N PHE A 147 15.24 7.47 -13.60
CA PHE A 147 13.90 7.99 -13.84
C PHE A 147 13.28 8.52 -12.55
N LEU A 148 13.30 7.74 -11.45
CA LEU A 148 12.76 8.19 -10.16
C LEU A 148 13.49 9.43 -9.63
N GLN A 149 14.83 9.47 -9.73
CA GLN A 149 15.63 10.64 -9.36
C GLN A 149 15.26 11.87 -10.19
N GLY A 150 15.15 11.71 -11.51
CA GLY A 150 14.76 12.78 -12.43
C GLY A 150 13.37 13.35 -12.17
N LYS A 151 12.49 12.55 -11.55
CA LYS A 151 11.16 12.98 -11.09
C LYS A 151 11.15 13.57 -9.68
N GLY A 152 12.26 13.54 -8.95
CA GLY A 152 12.30 13.97 -7.55
C GLY A 152 11.57 13.01 -6.61
N ILE A 153 11.57 11.71 -6.93
CA ILE A 153 10.91 10.67 -6.14
C ILE A 153 11.95 9.93 -5.30
N SER A 154 11.71 9.84 -3.99
CA SER A 154 12.54 9.06 -3.09
C SER A 154 12.39 7.56 -3.36
N TYR A 155 13.49 6.80 -3.22
CA TYR A 155 13.41 5.35 -3.31
C TYR A 155 14.34 4.65 -2.34
N MET A 156 14.02 3.40 -2.05
CA MET A 156 14.83 2.47 -1.29
C MET A 156 14.89 1.13 -2.04
N VAL A 157 16.09 0.70 -2.42
CA VAL A 157 16.35 -0.63 -3.00
C VAL A 157 16.78 -1.57 -1.88
N VAL A 158 16.07 -2.67 -1.71
CA VAL A 158 16.28 -3.64 -0.63
C VAL A 158 16.72 -5.00 -1.19
N GLU A 159 17.56 -5.69 -0.43
CA GLU A 159 18.04 -7.02 -0.79
C GLU A 159 16.94 -8.08 -0.63
N ASP A 160 16.29 -8.09 0.53
CA ASP A 160 15.18 -8.97 0.85
C ASP A 160 13.86 -8.17 0.93
N PHE A 161 13.05 -8.29 -0.12
CA PHE A 161 11.77 -7.60 -0.20
C PHE A 161 10.68 -8.23 0.67
N GLU A 162 10.89 -9.47 1.12
CA GLU A 162 9.97 -10.17 2.01
C GLU A 162 10.23 -9.83 3.50
N ASP A 163 11.45 -9.37 3.85
CA ASP A 163 11.75 -8.90 5.20
C ASP A 163 11.14 -7.51 5.47
N THR A 164 9.81 -7.49 5.51
CA THR A 164 9.02 -6.27 5.75
C THR A 164 9.45 -5.54 7.03
N LYS A 165 9.88 -6.26 8.06
CA LYS A 165 10.32 -5.64 9.32
C LYS A 165 11.56 -4.80 9.11
N SER A 166 12.61 -5.36 8.50
CA SER A 166 13.84 -4.63 8.20
C SER A 166 13.60 -3.46 7.25
N ILE A 167 12.69 -3.61 6.26
CA ILE A 167 12.26 -2.53 5.39
C ILE A 167 11.65 -1.38 6.20
N LEU A 168 10.72 -1.67 7.10
CA LEU A 168 10.10 -0.64 7.93
C LEU A 168 11.11 0.04 8.89
N GLU A 169 12.07 -0.71 9.43
CA GLU A 169 13.14 -0.15 10.26
C GLU A 169 14.02 0.81 9.44
N ALA A 170 14.36 0.46 8.21
CA ALA A 170 15.10 1.34 7.30
C ALA A 170 14.29 2.58 6.88
N ILE A 171 12.98 2.45 6.65
CA ILE A 171 12.09 3.59 6.41
C ILE A 171 12.11 4.57 7.60
N HIS A 172 12.04 4.06 8.84
CA HIS A 172 12.16 4.90 10.03
C HIS A 172 13.53 5.59 10.09
N GLU A 173 14.60 4.86 9.84
CA GLU A 173 15.98 5.37 9.96
C GLU A 173 16.29 6.45 8.92
N HIS A 174 15.93 6.21 7.64
CA HIS A 174 16.31 7.10 6.55
C HIS A 174 15.33 8.23 6.28
N PHE A 175 14.05 8.04 6.60
CA PHE A 175 12.99 9.01 6.29
C PHE A 175 12.30 9.59 7.54
N GLY A 176 12.66 9.14 8.73
CA GLY A 176 12.13 9.66 9.99
C GLY A 176 10.68 9.29 10.30
N ILE A 177 10.08 8.37 9.52
CA ILE A 177 8.68 7.97 9.65
C ILE A 177 8.47 7.23 10.98
N GLN A 178 7.50 7.71 11.78
CA GLN A 178 7.17 7.16 13.09
C GLN A 178 5.90 6.28 13.06
N ALA A 179 4.96 6.61 12.18
CA ALA A 179 3.68 5.91 12.06
C ALA A 179 3.20 5.83 10.62
N ILE A 180 2.70 4.66 10.22
CA ILE A 180 2.22 4.36 8.86
C ILE A 180 0.77 3.92 8.93
N SER A 181 -0.08 4.52 8.09
CA SER A 181 -1.43 4.04 7.80
C SER A 181 -1.38 3.06 6.61
N LEU A 182 -1.54 1.77 6.89
CA LEU A 182 -1.68 0.72 5.89
C LEU A 182 -3.13 0.68 5.42
N GLN A 183 -3.41 1.09 4.19
CA GLN A 183 -4.76 1.33 3.68
C GLN A 183 -5.22 0.29 2.64
N GLY A 184 -4.64 -0.87 2.60
CA GLY A 184 -5.14 -1.96 1.77
C GLY A 184 -4.20 -2.27 0.58
N GLY A 185 -4.65 -2.95 -0.31
CA GLY A 185 -5.19 -4.16 -0.76
C GLY A 185 -4.91 -5.39 0.10
N GLY A 186 -5.77 -6.36 -0.04
CA GLY A 186 -5.76 -7.57 0.79
C GLY A 186 -4.41 -8.29 0.83
N LYS A 187 -3.71 -8.38 -0.30
CA LYS A 187 -2.38 -9.03 -0.37
C LYS A 187 -1.32 -8.29 0.44
N LEU A 188 -1.28 -6.95 0.37
CA LEU A 188 -0.33 -6.18 1.17
C LEU A 188 -0.66 -6.29 2.66
N ASN A 189 -1.95 -6.21 3.02
CA ASN A 189 -2.40 -6.40 4.39
C ASN A 189 -2.01 -7.78 4.91
N GLY A 190 -2.26 -8.84 4.11
CA GLY A 190 -1.91 -10.23 4.44
C GLY A 190 -0.42 -10.42 4.65
N GLY A 191 0.42 -9.93 3.73
CA GLY A 191 1.87 -9.99 3.84
C GLY A 191 2.40 -9.26 5.09
N MET A 192 1.87 -8.06 5.39
CA MET A 192 2.26 -7.33 6.59
C MET A 192 1.77 -8.00 7.89
N LEU A 193 0.60 -8.66 7.87
CA LEU A 193 0.14 -9.47 8.99
C LEU A 193 1.05 -10.69 9.20
N ASN A 194 1.41 -11.37 8.10
CA ASN A 194 2.30 -12.53 8.14
C ASN A 194 3.70 -12.16 8.65
N SER A 195 4.21 -11.00 8.26
CA SER A 195 5.47 -10.43 8.78
C SER A 195 5.36 -9.91 10.22
N ARG A 196 4.19 -9.95 10.84
CA ARG A 196 3.94 -9.56 12.25
C ARG A 196 4.27 -8.10 12.54
N VAL A 197 4.06 -7.21 11.59
CA VAL A 197 4.43 -5.80 11.72
C VAL A 197 3.26 -4.88 12.01
N ILE A 198 2.01 -5.39 11.93
CA ILE A 198 0.81 -4.61 12.23
C ILE A 198 0.63 -4.48 13.75
N ASP A 199 0.52 -3.24 14.24
CA ASP A 199 0.33 -2.93 15.66
C ASP A 199 -1.15 -2.69 16.02
N GLU A 200 -1.91 -2.11 15.10
CA GLU A 200 -3.35 -1.85 15.28
C GLU A 200 -4.14 -2.19 14.01
N LEU A 201 -5.37 -2.63 14.20
CA LEU A 201 -6.35 -2.83 13.15
C LEU A 201 -7.51 -1.87 13.37
N SER A 202 -7.83 -1.06 12.37
CA SER A 202 -8.95 -0.12 12.35
C SER A 202 -9.85 -0.44 11.17
N LEU A 203 -11.06 -0.91 11.45
CA LEU A 203 -12.05 -1.32 10.46
C LEU A 203 -13.23 -0.37 10.46
N VAL A 204 -13.55 0.20 9.31
CA VAL A 204 -14.83 0.87 9.07
C VAL A 204 -15.71 -0.14 8.35
N ILE A 205 -16.68 -0.71 9.06
CA ILE A 205 -17.63 -1.65 8.49
C ILE A 205 -18.74 -0.85 7.82
N TYR A 206 -18.83 -0.99 6.52
CA TYR A 206 -19.87 -0.43 5.69
C TYR A 206 -21.10 -1.36 5.77
N PRO A 207 -22.34 -0.82 5.94
CA PRO A 207 -23.56 -1.62 6.11
C PRO A 207 -24.07 -2.17 4.76
N GLY A 208 -23.27 -2.99 4.11
CA GLY A 208 -23.56 -3.64 2.84
C GLY A 208 -22.81 -4.96 2.70
N LEU A 209 -23.21 -5.74 1.72
CA LEU A 209 -22.67 -7.07 1.41
C LEU A 209 -22.07 -7.09 0.01
N ASP A 210 -21.00 -7.82 -0.18
CA ASP A 210 -20.41 -8.12 -1.51
C ASP A 210 -20.89 -9.49 -2.04
N CYS A 211 -20.79 -10.53 -1.24
CA CYS A 211 -21.22 -11.89 -1.55
C CYS A 211 -20.61 -12.50 -2.83
N GLN A 212 -19.52 -11.94 -3.38
CA GLN A 212 -18.89 -12.45 -4.59
C GLN A 212 -17.74 -13.40 -4.25
N LYS A 213 -17.64 -14.51 -4.98
CA LYS A 213 -16.65 -15.56 -4.71
C LYS A 213 -15.20 -15.09 -4.87
N ASP A 214 -14.96 -14.17 -5.82
CA ASP A 214 -13.61 -13.69 -6.18
C ASP A 214 -13.31 -12.29 -5.60
N SER A 215 -14.01 -11.92 -4.53
CA SER A 215 -13.80 -10.65 -3.85
C SER A 215 -12.55 -10.67 -3.00
N VAL A 216 -11.85 -9.52 -2.99
CA VAL A 216 -10.65 -9.34 -2.18
C VAL A 216 -11.02 -9.21 -0.71
N ALA A 217 -10.53 -10.11 0.12
CA ALA A 217 -10.69 -10.04 1.57
C ALA A 217 -9.81 -8.94 2.19
N ILE A 218 -10.13 -8.53 3.41
CA ILE A 218 -9.32 -7.57 4.20
C ILE A 218 -7.87 -8.03 4.30
N PHE A 219 -7.66 -9.33 4.52
CA PHE A 219 -6.37 -10.00 4.52
C PHE A 219 -6.43 -11.16 3.52
N ASP A 220 -5.70 -11.04 2.43
CA ASP A 220 -5.66 -12.03 1.34
C ASP A 220 -4.20 -12.51 1.17
N ASP A 221 -3.82 -13.47 2.00
CA ASP A 221 -2.55 -14.17 1.91
C ASP A 221 -2.82 -15.66 2.13
N ALA A 222 -2.69 -16.45 1.07
CA ALA A 222 -3.00 -17.88 1.07
C ALA A 222 -2.17 -18.68 2.10
N ASP A 223 -0.97 -18.18 2.42
CA ASP A 223 -0.01 -18.84 3.31
C ASP A 223 0.14 -18.15 4.68
N CYS A 224 -0.81 -17.30 5.08
CA CYS A 224 -0.70 -16.52 6.31
C CYS A 224 -0.67 -17.40 7.56
N GLN A 225 0.53 -17.77 8.01
CA GLN A 225 0.77 -18.56 9.22
C GLN A 225 0.64 -17.75 10.51
N ALA A 226 0.73 -16.43 10.42
CA ALA A 226 0.66 -15.53 11.57
C ALA A 226 -0.73 -15.55 12.24
N VAL A 227 -1.80 -15.92 11.53
CA VAL A 227 -3.18 -15.93 12.03
C VAL A 227 -3.32 -16.77 13.29
N ALA A 228 -2.71 -17.95 13.33
CA ALA A 228 -2.80 -18.86 14.50
C ALA A 228 -2.19 -18.26 15.79
N LYS A 229 -1.26 -17.30 15.65
CA LYS A 229 -0.55 -16.64 16.76
C LYS A 229 -1.06 -15.23 17.02
N THR A 230 -1.94 -14.70 16.19
CA THR A 230 -2.49 -13.35 16.31
C THR A 230 -3.66 -13.33 17.29
N ARG A 231 -3.69 -12.35 18.17
CA ARG A 231 -4.79 -12.05 19.10
C ARG A 231 -5.16 -10.58 18.96
N LEU A 232 -6.45 -10.32 18.94
CA LEU A 232 -7.00 -8.98 18.84
C LEU A 232 -7.62 -8.57 20.17
N GLU A 233 -7.16 -7.45 20.72
CA GLU A 233 -7.72 -6.83 21.90
C GLU A 233 -8.55 -5.62 21.46
N LEU A 234 -9.85 -5.64 21.76
CA LEU A 234 -10.75 -4.55 21.40
C LEU A 234 -10.37 -3.25 22.12
N ILE A 235 -10.09 -2.19 21.36
CA ILE A 235 -9.85 -0.84 21.86
C ILE A 235 -11.14 -0.03 21.84
N ASN A 236 -11.87 -0.08 20.70
CA ASN A 236 -13.09 0.70 20.48
C ASN A 236 -14.05 -0.02 19.55
N ALA A 237 -15.35 0.16 19.80
CA ALA A 237 -16.44 -0.22 18.92
C ALA A 237 -17.46 0.91 18.93
N GLU A 238 -17.56 1.66 17.84
CA GLU A 238 -18.34 2.89 17.79
C GLU A 238 -19.29 2.88 16.59
N PRO A 239 -20.62 2.99 16.82
CA PRO A 239 -21.56 3.24 15.74
C PRO A 239 -21.24 4.58 15.07
N LYS A 240 -21.32 4.61 13.76
CA LYS A 240 -21.20 5.80 12.94
C LYS A 240 -22.54 6.08 12.25
N ALA A 241 -22.64 7.21 11.57
CA ALA A 241 -23.85 7.56 10.83
C ALA A 241 -24.26 6.47 9.84
N HIS A 242 -25.55 6.37 9.57
CA HIS A 242 -26.14 5.51 8.54
C HIS A 242 -25.82 4.01 8.68
N GLY A 243 -25.64 3.52 9.92
CA GLY A 243 -25.40 2.10 10.20
C GLY A 243 -23.97 1.62 9.99
N ALA A 244 -23.02 2.50 9.67
CA ALA A 244 -21.60 2.13 9.68
C ALA A 244 -21.10 1.90 11.12
N VAL A 245 -20.05 1.08 11.27
CA VAL A 245 -19.42 0.79 12.57
C VAL A 245 -17.93 0.93 12.45
N TRP A 246 -17.31 1.65 13.38
CA TRP A 246 -15.86 1.70 13.51
C TRP A 246 -15.38 0.76 14.62
N LEU A 247 -14.57 -0.21 14.25
CA LEU A 247 -13.90 -1.14 15.15
C LEU A 247 -12.41 -0.85 15.17
N ARG A 248 -11.82 -0.86 16.37
CA ARG A 248 -10.38 -0.68 16.55
C ARG A 248 -9.84 -1.74 17.50
N TYR A 249 -8.77 -2.41 17.09
CA TYR A 249 -8.13 -3.47 17.85
C TYR A 249 -6.64 -3.23 17.95
N LYS A 250 -6.08 -3.54 19.11
CA LYS A 250 -4.64 -3.77 19.26
C LYS A 250 -4.31 -5.18 18.78
N VAL A 251 -3.22 -5.29 18.03
CA VAL A 251 -2.76 -6.58 17.49
C VAL A 251 -1.63 -7.10 18.36
N HIS A 252 -1.80 -8.31 18.88
CA HIS A 252 -0.80 -9.03 19.65
C HIS A 252 -0.37 -10.27 18.88
N VAL A 253 0.92 -10.45 18.69
CA VAL A 253 1.48 -11.63 18.04
C VAL A 253 2.31 -12.39 19.08
N LYS A 254 1.96 -13.68 19.32
CA LYS A 254 2.67 -14.57 20.24
C LYS A 254 3.75 -15.38 19.53
#